data_b82b138bc33be9ddae6979f4dae773e9
#
_entry.id   b82b138bc33be9ddae6979f4dae773e9
#
_cell.length_a   1.000
_cell.length_b   1.000
_cell.length_c   1.000
_cell.angle_alpha   90.00
_cell.angle_beta   90.00
_cell.angle_gamma   90.00
#
_symmetry.space_group_name_H-M   'P 1'
#
loop_
_entity.id
_entity.type
_entity.pdbx_description
1 polymer ?
#
loop_
_entity_poly.entity_id
_entity_poly.type
_entity_poly.pdbx_seq_one_letter_code
_entity_poly.pdbx_strand_id
1 'polypeptide(L)'
;MKKINVLKVCSAIFGLLLASSCTKGDPNDTTVPAYIEISAFKVENTSDNSVSNFEGCFTSNINTVEITVKNNVENKLIGVFELPCRVPILREGKYDIVLKPAIKLNGISATRSAYPFYSDVVLEDINLVPDSTIKVDTQTVYYNTSYTRFVWQQYFEQFVTNPFSPDSIVKVTKDTVRSDNSSGVIYIRPDQKELAFVSRDSCVVTTNDALILEMDYWTNVPFEIGLKAKNTSGGVEATYYGISLYPNEGWEKIYIQLGRLWSNTFRYYPTFKLAFRVSNSEGIEGKTYIDNLKLVAYK
;
A
#
# COMPACT_ATOMS: atom_id res chain seq x y z
N MET A 1 58.24 -26.14 30.02
CA MET A 1 56.88 -25.73 29.71
C MET A 1 56.85 -25.18 28.28
N LYS A 2 56.20 -25.88 27.33
CA LYS A 2 56.12 -25.40 25.94
C LYS A 2 55.08 -24.28 25.84
N LYS A 3 55.47 -23.06 25.44
CA LYS A 3 54.56 -21.96 25.16
C LYS A 3 53.69 -22.33 23.96
N ILE A 4 52.42 -22.65 24.19
CA ILE A 4 51.40 -22.83 23.13
C ILE A 4 51.23 -21.46 22.46
N ASN A 5 51.42 -21.42 21.14
CA ASN A 5 51.32 -20.20 20.35
C ASN A 5 49.84 -19.85 20.21
N VAL A 6 49.37 -18.91 21.04
CA VAL A 6 47.98 -18.42 21.09
C VAL A 6 47.45 -18.02 19.71
N LEU A 7 48.34 -17.49 18.88
CA LEU A 7 48.00 -17.10 17.49
C LEU A 7 47.56 -18.27 16.60
N LYS A 8 48.18 -19.46 16.78
CA LYS A 8 47.77 -20.67 16.02
C LYS A 8 46.46 -21.26 16.50
N VAL A 9 46.14 -21.13 17.79
CA VAL A 9 44.86 -21.59 18.34
C VAL A 9 43.73 -20.66 17.90
N CYS A 10 43.93 -19.35 17.91
CA CYS A 10 42.93 -18.39 17.41
C CYS A 10 42.67 -18.55 15.91
N SER A 11 43.71 -18.83 15.11
CA SER A 11 43.54 -19.09 13.65
C SER A 11 42.75 -20.39 13.38
N ALA A 12 42.96 -21.44 14.18
CA ALA A 12 42.22 -22.68 14.07
C ALA A 12 40.74 -22.56 14.48
N ILE A 13 40.47 -21.78 15.54
CA ILE A 13 39.07 -21.53 15.98
C ILE A 13 38.34 -20.64 14.97
N PHE A 14 39.00 -19.64 14.36
CA PHE A 14 38.39 -18.82 13.31
C PHE A 14 38.09 -19.60 12.03
N GLY A 15 38.95 -20.57 11.67
CA GLY A 15 38.71 -21.48 10.55
C GLY A 15 37.54 -22.44 10.77
N LEU A 16 37.30 -22.89 12.01
CA LEU A 16 36.14 -23.76 12.33
C LEU A 16 34.80 -23.01 12.33
N LEU A 17 34.80 -21.72 12.67
CA LEU A 17 33.57 -20.88 12.65
C LEU A 17 33.09 -20.55 11.23
N LEU A 18 33.97 -20.57 10.23
CA LEU A 18 33.61 -20.37 8.83
C LEU A 18 33.02 -21.62 8.16
N ALA A 19 33.22 -22.82 8.71
CA ALA A 19 32.72 -24.07 8.16
C ALA A 19 31.27 -24.38 8.57
N SER A 20 30.66 -23.65 9.49
CA SER A 20 29.29 -23.90 9.97
C SER A 20 28.21 -23.04 9.28
N SER A 21 28.55 -22.28 8.23
CA SER A 21 27.62 -21.46 7.46
C SER A 21 26.92 -22.18 6.30
N CYS A 22 26.91 -23.52 6.29
CA CYS A 22 25.99 -24.23 5.41
C CYS A 22 24.58 -24.18 5.99
N THR A 23 23.74 -23.24 5.55
CA THR A 23 22.30 -23.36 5.72
C THR A 23 21.85 -24.67 5.09
N LYS A 24 21.35 -25.59 5.92
CA LYS A 24 20.68 -26.79 5.38
C LYS A 24 19.53 -26.30 4.50
N GLY A 25 19.55 -26.64 3.22
CA GLY A 25 18.42 -26.42 2.33
C GLY A 25 17.15 -27.04 2.91
N ASP A 26 16.01 -26.51 2.55
CA ASP A 26 14.72 -27.11 2.92
C ASP A 26 14.68 -28.55 2.34
N PRO A 27 14.42 -29.59 3.17
CA PRO A 27 14.40 -30.97 2.70
C PRO A 27 13.32 -31.25 1.63
N ASN A 28 12.35 -30.34 1.50
CA ASN A 28 11.30 -30.42 0.48
C ASN A 28 11.69 -29.69 -0.82
N ASP A 29 12.84 -28.98 -0.87
CA ASP A 29 13.29 -28.32 -2.08
C ASP A 29 13.75 -29.35 -3.13
N THR A 30 13.28 -29.18 -4.36
CA THR A 30 13.79 -29.92 -5.54
C THR A 30 14.99 -29.21 -6.15
N THR A 31 15.84 -29.94 -6.90
CA THR A 31 17.01 -29.37 -7.58
C THR A 31 16.63 -28.57 -8.83
N VAL A 32 15.50 -28.92 -9.47
CA VAL A 32 14.97 -28.26 -10.67
C VAL A 32 13.64 -27.63 -10.33
N PRO A 33 13.48 -26.31 -10.45
CA PRO A 33 12.23 -25.64 -10.10
C PRO A 33 11.15 -25.83 -11.17
N ALA A 34 9.90 -25.79 -10.76
CA ALA A 34 8.80 -25.32 -11.59
C ALA A 34 8.80 -23.78 -11.60
N TYR A 35 8.19 -23.16 -12.60
CA TYR A 35 8.12 -21.71 -12.71
C TYR A 35 6.67 -21.24 -12.72
N ILE A 36 6.41 -20.09 -12.13
CA ILE A 36 5.16 -19.37 -12.29
C ILE A 36 5.43 -17.99 -12.92
N GLU A 37 4.73 -17.69 -14.00
CA GLU A 37 4.72 -16.37 -14.64
C GLU A 37 3.43 -15.65 -14.30
N ILE A 38 3.51 -14.43 -13.76
CA ILE A 38 2.35 -13.64 -13.36
C ILE A 38 2.40 -12.30 -14.06
N SER A 39 1.34 -11.96 -14.78
CA SER A 39 1.28 -10.73 -15.58
C SER A 39 0.94 -9.52 -14.72
N ALA A 40 -0.25 -9.46 -14.13
CA ALA A 40 -0.75 -8.30 -13.40
C ALA A 40 -1.96 -8.64 -12.52
N PHE A 41 -2.39 -7.66 -11.71
CA PHE A 41 -3.71 -7.63 -11.08
C PHE A 41 -4.50 -6.41 -11.55
N LYS A 42 -5.82 -6.53 -11.58
CA LYS A 42 -6.76 -5.42 -11.72
C LYS A 42 -7.80 -5.49 -10.62
N VAL A 43 -8.25 -4.33 -10.15
CA VAL A 43 -9.32 -4.24 -9.16
C VAL A 43 -10.64 -4.00 -9.89
N GLU A 44 -11.68 -4.73 -9.52
CA GLU A 44 -13.03 -4.56 -10.04
C GLU A 44 -14.05 -4.54 -8.91
N ASN A 45 -15.27 -4.12 -9.23
CA ASN A 45 -16.39 -4.12 -8.28
C ASN A 45 -16.78 -5.55 -7.89
N THR A 46 -17.05 -5.75 -6.62
CA THR A 46 -17.69 -6.99 -6.18
C THR A 46 -19.05 -7.11 -6.85
N SER A 47 -19.31 -8.25 -7.49
CA SER A 47 -20.59 -8.52 -8.16
C SER A 47 -21.79 -8.63 -7.21
N ASP A 48 -21.53 -8.58 -5.90
CA ASP A 48 -22.56 -8.61 -4.88
C ASP A 48 -23.12 -7.20 -4.63
N ASN A 49 -24.17 -6.86 -5.38
CA ASN A 49 -24.93 -5.61 -5.23
C ASN A 49 -25.63 -5.47 -3.86
N SER A 50 -25.47 -6.44 -2.94
CA SER A 50 -26.05 -6.40 -1.60
C SER A 50 -25.25 -5.50 -0.63
N VAL A 51 -24.04 -5.08 -1.00
CA VAL A 51 -23.22 -4.22 -0.16
C VAL A 51 -23.57 -2.76 -0.45
N SER A 52 -24.24 -2.12 0.47
CA SER A 52 -24.62 -0.70 0.44
C SER A 52 -23.42 0.28 0.48
N ASN A 53 -22.21 -0.22 0.32
CA ASN A 53 -20.98 0.56 0.30
C ASN A 53 -20.51 0.71 -1.14
N PHE A 54 -20.78 1.87 -1.71
CA PHE A 54 -20.23 2.26 -2.99
C PHE A 54 -18.69 2.26 -2.91
N GLU A 55 -18.05 1.35 -3.64
CA GLU A 55 -16.60 1.18 -3.62
C GLU A 55 -15.86 2.28 -4.40
N GLY A 56 -16.59 3.09 -5.17
CA GLY A 56 -16.04 4.18 -5.98
C GLY A 56 -15.26 3.67 -7.20
N CYS A 57 -14.35 4.46 -7.71
CA CYS A 57 -13.50 4.09 -8.83
C CYS A 57 -12.42 3.05 -8.44
N PHE A 58 -12.03 2.19 -9.39
CA PHE A 58 -11.14 1.04 -9.18
C PHE A 58 -9.71 1.26 -9.67
N THR A 59 -9.23 2.51 -9.65
CA THR A 59 -7.80 2.75 -9.88
C THR A 59 -6.97 2.02 -8.85
N SER A 60 -5.90 1.38 -9.30
CA SER A 60 -4.98 0.63 -8.43
C SER A 60 -3.54 0.77 -8.89
N ASN A 61 -2.59 0.52 -7.99
CA ASN A 61 -1.16 0.43 -8.29
C ASN A 61 -0.61 -0.84 -7.62
N ILE A 62 -1.16 -2.00 -8.06
CA ILE A 62 -0.71 -3.31 -7.63
C ILE A 62 0.46 -3.70 -8.52
N ASN A 63 1.66 -3.40 -8.08
CA ASN A 63 2.89 -3.67 -8.82
C ASN A 63 3.73 -4.80 -8.21
N THR A 64 3.17 -5.53 -7.25
CA THR A 64 3.88 -6.54 -6.49
C THR A 64 2.90 -7.69 -6.16
N VAL A 65 3.43 -8.90 -6.00
CA VAL A 65 2.69 -10.08 -5.56
C VAL A 65 3.45 -10.80 -4.46
N GLU A 66 2.76 -11.19 -3.39
CA GLU A 66 3.25 -12.16 -2.42
C GLU A 66 2.76 -13.55 -2.84
N ILE A 67 3.68 -14.52 -2.96
CA ILE A 67 3.40 -15.88 -3.43
C ILE A 67 3.61 -16.86 -2.28
N THR A 68 2.59 -17.65 -1.99
CA THR A 68 2.64 -18.75 -1.04
C THR A 68 2.19 -20.03 -1.73
N VAL A 69 2.88 -21.14 -1.49
CA VAL A 69 2.43 -22.47 -1.89
C VAL A 69 2.00 -23.25 -0.67
N LYS A 70 0.88 -23.95 -0.75
CA LYS A 70 0.34 -24.74 0.36
C LYS A 70 -0.22 -26.08 -0.12
N ASN A 71 -0.11 -27.09 0.74
CA ASN A 71 -0.81 -28.36 0.60
C ASN A 71 -1.17 -28.89 2.02
N ASN A 72 -1.56 -30.13 2.15
CA ASN A 72 -1.90 -30.72 3.43
C ASN A 72 -0.72 -30.89 4.41
N VAL A 73 0.52 -30.73 3.92
CA VAL A 73 1.75 -30.97 4.69
C VAL A 73 2.45 -29.65 5.04
N GLU A 74 2.47 -28.68 4.11
CA GLU A 74 3.19 -27.44 4.31
C GLU A 74 2.40 -26.20 3.81
N ASN A 75 2.78 -25.04 4.37
CA ASN A 75 2.37 -23.73 3.93
C ASN A 75 3.62 -22.85 3.89
N LYS A 76 4.15 -22.63 2.67
CA LYS A 76 5.45 -22.00 2.45
C LYS A 76 5.33 -20.69 1.69
N LEU A 77 5.78 -19.60 2.31
CA LEU A 77 6.01 -18.34 1.61
C LEU A 77 7.20 -18.50 0.64
N ILE A 78 6.99 -18.26 -0.64
CA ILE A 78 8.03 -18.24 -1.67
C ILE A 78 8.73 -16.88 -1.68
N GLY A 79 7.96 -15.80 -1.62
CA GLY A 79 8.49 -14.43 -1.56
C GLY A 79 7.53 -13.38 -2.05
N VAL A 80 8.09 -12.16 -2.18
CA VAL A 80 7.37 -10.97 -2.68
C VAL A 80 8.11 -10.47 -3.92
N PHE A 81 7.42 -10.36 -5.05
CA PHE A 81 8.01 -10.12 -6.37
C PHE A 81 7.34 -8.94 -7.08
N GLU A 82 8.12 -8.13 -7.80
CA GLU A 82 7.56 -7.08 -8.67
C GLU A 82 6.93 -7.69 -9.92
N LEU A 83 5.78 -7.18 -10.33
CA LEU A 83 5.04 -7.59 -11.51
C LEU A 83 5.47 -6.80 -12.76
N PRO A 84 5.47 -7.41 -13.96
CA PRO A 84 5.29 -8.85 -14.20
C PRO A 84 6.51 -9.65 -13.73
N CYS A 85 6.30 -10.89 -13.32
CA CYS A 85 7.40 -11.71 -12.80
C CYS A 85 7.37 -13.15 -13.29
N ARG A 86 8.55 -13.78 -13.29
CA ARG A 86 8.74 -15.23 -13.45
C ARG A 86 9.52 -15.75 -12.24
N VAL A 87 8.87 -16.58 -11.44
CA VAL A 87 9.37 -17.00 -10.12
C VAL A 87 9.63 -18.50 -10.11
N PRO A 88 10.83 -18.96 -9.70
CA PRO A 88 11.10 -20.37 -9.50
C PRO A 88 10.46 -20.88 -8.20
N ILE A 89 9.79 -22.03 -8.28
CA ILE A 89 9.20 -22.74 -7.14
C ILE A 89 9.92 -24.08 -7.02
N LEU A 90 10.72 -24.25 -5.96
CA LEU A 90 11.48 -25.46 -5.69
C LEU A 90 10.60 -26.52 -5.00
N ARG A 91 9.48 -26.84 -5.62
CA ARG A 91 8.50 -27.82 -5.16
C ARG A 91 8.03 -28.68 -6.32
N GLU A 92 7.65 -29.92 -6.03
CA GLU A 92 7.10 -30.87 -6.99
C GLU A 92 5.81 -31.48 -6.42
N GLY A 93 4.85 -31.78 -7.31
CA GLY A 93 3.57 -32.36 -6.94
C GLY A 93 2.45 -31.33 -6.82
N LYS A 94 1.37 -31.67 -6.12
CA LYS A 94 0.14 -30.88 -6.05
C LYS A 94 0.18 -29.87 -4.92
N TYR A 95 -0.08 -28.60 -5.28
CA TYR A 95 -0.14 -27.46 -4.38
C TYR A 95 -1.25 -26.50 -4.79
N ASP A 96 -1.84 -25.83 -3.82
CA ASP A 96 -2.53 -24.58 -4.05
C ASP A 96 -1.51 -23.44 -4.04
N ILE A 97 -1.59 -22.55 -5.01
CA ILE A 97 -0.75 -21.36 -5.08
C ILE A 97 -1.62 -20.16 -4.72
N VAL A 98 -1.27 -19.49 -3.62
CA VAL A 98 -1.95 -18.28 -3.15
C VAL A 98 -1.16 -17.06 -3.61
N LEU A 99 -1.81 -16.20 -4.39
CA LEU A 99 -1.26 -14.95 -4.89
C LEU A 99 -1.96 -13.80 -4.17
N LYS A 100 -1.21 -13.04 -3.36
CA LYS A 100 -1.75 -11.88 -2.67
C LYS A 100 -1.29 -10.60 -3.35
N PRO A 101 -2.23 -9.76 -3.80
CA PRO A 101 -1.90 -8.45 -4.33
C PRO A 101 -1.13 -7.64 -3.29
N ALA A 102 0.02 -7.12 -3.67
CA ALA A 102 0.86 -6.35 -2.77
C ALA A 102 1.16 -4.96 -3.35
N ILE A 103 1.29 -3.99 -2.46
CA ILE A 103 1.44 -2.58 -2.79
C ILE A 103 2.66 -1.99 -2.06
N LYS A 104 3.11 -0.83 -2.51
CA LYS A 104 4.11 -0.02 -1.80
C LYS A 104 3.38 0.94 -0.85
N LEU A 105 3.47 0.70 0.46
CA LEU A 105 2.96 1.66 1.43
C LEU A 105 3.79 2.95 1.40
N ASN A 106 3.11 4.09 1.42
CA ASN A 106 3.72 5.42 1.37
C ASN A 106 4.62 5.65 0.13
N GLY A 107 4.42 4.88 -0.95
CA GLY A 107 5.26 4.93 -2.14
C GLY A 107 6.68 4.35 -1.98
N ILE A 108 7.02 3.78 -0.83
CA ILE A 108 8.38 3.33 -0.50
C ILE A 108 8.56 1.86 -0.90
N SER A 109 9.56 1.58 -1.74
CA SER A 109 9.84 0.22 -2.23
C SER A 109 10.17 -0.79 -1.13
N ALA A 110 10.78 -0.36 -0.03
CA ALA A 110 11.11 -1.21 1.11
C ALA A 110 9.88 -1.61 1.96
N THR A 111 8.74 -0.99 1.74
CA THR A 111 7.51 -1.24 2.50
C THR A 111 6.46 -2.01 1.68
N ARG A 112 6.90 -2.82 0.73
CA ARG A 112 6.03 -3.73 -0.01
C ARG A 112 5.39 -4.73 0.94
N SER A 113 4.07 -4.84 0.88
CA SER A 113 3.32 -5.83 1.66
C SER A 113 2.02 -6.19 0.96
N ALA A 114 1.52 -7.38 1.23
CA ALA A 114 0.17 -7.75 0.81
C ALA A 114 -0.83 -6.70 1.28
N TYR A 115 -1.72 -6.28 0.38
CA TYR A 115 -2.72 -5.28 0.70
C TYR A 115 -3.91 -5.95 1.41
N PRO A 116 -4.16 -5.65 2.68
CA PRO A 116 -5.06 -6.46 3.49
C PRO A 116 -6.53 -6.34 3.07
N PHE A 117 -6.88 -5.35 2.26
CA PHE A 117 -8.26 -5.10 1.84
C PHE A 117 -8.62 -5.70 0.48
N TYR A 118 -7.65 -6.22 -0.29
CA TYR A 118 -7.95 -6.95 -1.53
C TYR A 118 -8.09 -8.45 -1.27
N SER A 119 -8.86 -9.12 -2.13
CA SER A 119 -8.99 -10.57 -2.11
C SER A 119 -7.71 -11.24 -2.60
N ASP A 120 -7.41 -12.39 -2.02
CA ASP A 120 -6.39 -13.29 -2.55
C ASP A 120 -6.89 -13.98 -3.82
N VAL A 121 -5.98 -14.35 -4.71
CA VAL A 121 -6.23 -15.27 -5.82
C VAL A 121 -5.66 -16.63 -5.45
N VAL A 122 -6.49 -17.66 -5.48
CA VAL A 122 -6.05 -19.04 -5.19
C VAL A 122 -6.15 -19.86 -6.46
N LEU A 123 -5.01 -20.41 -6.88
CA LEU A 123 -4.92 -21.40 -7.95
C LEU A 123 -4.89 -22.76 -7.26
N GLU A 124 -6.00 -23.50 -7.35
CA GLU A 124 -6.18 -24.76 -6.63
C GLU A 124 -5.60 -25.95 -7.40
N ASP A 125 -5.08 -26.93 -6.66
CA ASP A 125 -4.65 -28.25 -7.15
C ASP A 125 -3.66 -28.21 -8.34
N ILE A 126 -2.74 -27.21 -8.32
CA ILE A 126 -1.73 -27.03 -9.36
C ILE A 126 -0.65 -28.10 -9.22
N ASN A 127 -0.42 -28.85 -10.28
CA ASN A 127 0.66 -29.83 -10.33
C ASN A 127 1.98 -29.16 -10.74
N LEU A 128 2.87 -28.96 -9.77
CA LEU A 128 4.21 -28.42 -9.98
C LEU A 128 5.10 -29.53 -10.57
N VAL A 129 5.51 -29.35 -11.81
CA VAL A 129 6.40 -30.27 -12.53
C VAL A 129 7.74 -29.57 -12.76
N PRO A 130 8.88 -30.18 -12.42
CA PRO A 130 10.19 -29.62 -12.69
C PRO A 130 10.33 -29.15 -14.14
N ASP A 131 10.98 -28.00 -14.34
CA ASP A 131 11.21 -27.34 -15.65
C ASP A 131 9.92 -26.90 -16.39
N SER A 132 8.75 -27.03 -15.79
CA SER A 132 7.50 -26.52 -16.37
C SER A 132 7.25 -25.06 -15.98
N THR A 133 6.40 -24.37 -16.75
CA THR A 133 5.99 -23.00 -16.46
C THR A 133 4.47 -22.89 -16.43
N ILE A 134 3.94 -22.40 -15.29
CA ILE A 134 2.54 -22.07 -15.10
C ILE A 134 2.37 -20.60 -15.48
N LYS A 135 1.52 -20.30 -16.47
CA LYS A 135 1.22 -18.92 -16.89
C LYS A 135 -0.05 -18.44 -16.24
N VAL A 136 0.03 -17.29 -15.58
CA VAL A 136 -1.08 -16.62 -14.92
C VAL A 136 -1.25 -15.24 -15.57
N ASP A 137 -2.29 -15.12 -16.37
CA ASP A 137 -2.68 -13.85 -16.97
C ASP A 137 -3.16 -12.85 -15.92
N THR A 138 -3.55 -11.65 -16.35
CA THR A 138 -4.09 -10.62 -15.44
C THR A 138 -5.23 -11.15 -14.60
N GLN A 139 -5.06 -11.12 -13.29
CA GLN A 139 -6.05 -11.59 -12.31
C GLN A 139 -6.92 -10.44 -11.81
N THR A 140 -8.22 -10.70 -11.69
CA THR A 140 -9.14 -9.76 -11.08
C THR A 140 -9.19 -9.98 -9.57
N VAL A 141 -9.08 -8.89 -8.81
CA VAL A 141 -9.22 -8.87 -7.35
C VAL A 141 -10.28 -7.86 -6.95
N TYR A 142 -10.84 -8.05 -5.76
CA TYR A 142 -11.96 -7.28 -5.23
C TYR A 142 -11.62 -6.78 -3.83
N TYR A 143 -12.30 -5.72 -3.37
CA TYR A 143 -12.25 -5.44 -1.93
C TYR A 143 -12.93 -6.54 -1.15
N ASN A 144 -12.27 -7.01 -0.09
CA ASN A 144 -12.85 -8.02 0.78
C ASN A 144 -13.90 -7.38 1.70
N THR A 145 -15.15 -7.45 1.26
CA THR A 145 -16.29 -6.79 1.92
C THR A 145 -16.59 -7.32 3.31
N SER A 146 -16.11 -8.51 3.67
CA SER A 146 -16.34 -9.09 4.99
C SER A 146 -15.67 -8.32 6.13
N TYR A 147 -14.52 -7.71 5.87
CA TYR A 147 -13.74 -6.97 6.87
C TYR A 147 -13.30 -5.56 6.45
N THR A 148 -13.63 -5.15 5.22
CA THR A 148 -13.27 -3.81 4.72
C THR A 148 -14.39 -2.82 5.00
N ARG A 149 -14.04 -1.66 5.52
CA ARG A 149 -14.92 -0.51 5.70
C ARG A 149 -14.31 0.72 5.04
N PHE A 150 -15.09 1.40 4.19
CA PHE A 150 -14.76 2.72 3.67
C PHE A 150 -15.20 3.77 4.68
N VAL A 151 -14.24 4.35 5.41
CA VAL A 151 -14.47 5.34 6.47
C VAL A 151 -14.87 6.68 5.89
N TRP A 152 -14.25 7.05 4.77
CA TRP A 152 -14.49 8.27 4.02
C TRP A 152 -14.07 8.09 2.57
N GLN A 153 -14.80 8.74 1.64
CA GLN A 153 -14.54 8.65 0.20
C GLN A 153 -14.80 9.97 -0.50
N GLN A 154 -14.02 10.26 -1.55
CA GLN A 154 -14.22 11.40 -2.45
C GLN A 154 -13.68 11.07 -3.85
N TYR A 155 -14.53 11.24 -4.86
CA TYR A 155 -14.22 10.98 -6.28
C TYR A 155 -14.76 12.07 -7.23
N PHE A 156 -15.14 13.22 -6.73
CA PHE A 156 -15.49 14.47 -7.43
C PHE A 156 -16.64 14.43 -8.45
N GLU A 157 -17.25 13.28 -8.74
CA GLU A 157 -18.31 13.15 -9.74
C GLU A 157 -19.65 13.78 -9.31
N GLN A 158 -19.93 13.78 -8.02
CA GLN A 158 -21.13 14.33 -7.42
C GLN A 158 -20.77 15.40 -6.37
N PHE A 159 -20.35 16.56 -6.86
CA PHE A 159 -19.86 17.64 -6.01
C PHE A 159 -21.01 18.59 -5.61
N VAL A 160 -21.96 18.10 -4.80
CA VAL A 160 -23.08 18.92 -4.31
C VAL A 160 -22.61 19.87 -3.20
N THR A 161 -21.75 19.41 -2.32
CA THR A 161 -21.14 20.20 -1.25
C THR A 161 -19.64 19.93 -1.23
N ASN A 162 -18.82 20.98 -1.08
CA ASN A 162 -17.38 20.80 -1.02
C ASN A 162 -17.00 19.91 0.18
N PRO A 163 -16.39 18.73 -0.03
CA PRO A 163 -16.03 17.80 1.04
C PRO A 163 -14.80 18.27 1.84
N PHE A 164 -14.25 19.43 1.52
CA PHE A 164 -13.09 20.02 2.20
C PHE A 164 -13.41 21.36 2.83
N SER A 165 -12.59 21.78 3.78
CA SER A 165 -12.70 23.07 4.47
C SER A 165 -11.30 23.70 4.61
N PRO A 166 -11.13 24.97 4.23
CA PRO A 166 -12.15 25.88 3.66
C PRO A 166 -12.52 25.51 2.21
N ASP A 167 -13.74 25.82 1.83
CA ASP A 167 -14.35 25.49 0.51
C ASP A 167 -13.65 26.12 -0.69
N SER A 168 -12.87 27.16 -0.46
CA SER A 168 -12.22 27.93 -1.52
C SER A 168 -10.96 27.27 -2.08
N ILE A 169 -10.40 26.25 -1.39
CA ILE A 169 -9.08 25.70 -1.73
C ILE A 169 -9.21 24.62 -2.81
N VAL A 170 -10.06 23.61 -2.59
CA VAL A 170 -10.23 22.50 -3.54
C VAL A 170 -11.39 22.84 -4.48
N LYS A 171 -11.10 22.81 -5.78
CA LYS A 171 -12.10 23.03 -6.83
C LYS A 171 -12.23 21.79 -7.71
N VAL A 172 -13.36 21.63 -8.35
CA VAL A 172 -13.56 20.57 -9.35
C VAL A 172 -13.02 21.02 -10.69
N THR A 173 -12.33 20.16 -11.39
CA THR A 173 -11.87 20.35 -12.77
C THR A 173 -12.31 19.20 -13.67
N LYS A 174 -12.49 19.51 -14.96
CA LYS A 174 -12.71 18.55 -16.05
C LYS A 174 -11.56 18.52 -17.05
N ASP A 175 -10.58 19.40 -16.87
CA ASP A 175 -9.47 19.55 -17.81
C ASP A 175 -8.36 18.54 -17.57
N THR A 176 -8.21 18.10 -16.32
CA THR A 176 -7.21 17.13 -15.92
C THR A 176 -7.85 16.11 -14.98
N VAL A 177 -8.27 15.00 -15.54
CA VAL A 177 -8.99 13.95 -14.84
C VAL A 177 -8.18 12.67 -14.77
N ARG A 178 -8.33 11.92 -13.68
CA ARG A 178 -7.71 10.59 -13.52
C ARG A 178 -8.57 9.50 -14.12
N SER A 179 -9.84 9.55 -13.76
CA SER A 179 -10.88 8.62 -14.17
C SER A 179 -12.21 9.35 -14.17
N ASP A 180 -13.19 8.79 -14.84
CA ASP A 180 -14.53 9.36 -14.96
C ASP A 180 -14.51 10.77 -15.62
N ASN A 181 -15.19 11.76 -15.04
CA ASN A 181 -15.39 13.05 -15.70
C ASN A 181 -14.80 14.24 -14.93
N SER A 182 -14.36 14.08 -13.70
CA SER A 182 -13.94 15.16 -12.83
C SER A 182 -12.87 14.75 -11.84
N SER A 183 -12.03 15.71 -11.44
CA SER A 183 -11.04 15.56 -10.36
C SER A 183 -11.02 16.81 -9.50
N GLY A 184 -10.41 16.74 -8.32
CA GLY A 184 -10.12 17.90 -7.50
C GLY A 184 -8.84 18.59 -7.92
N VAL A 185 -8.81 19.93 -7.89
CA VAL A 185 -7.61 20.72 -8.15
C VAL A 185 -7.40 21.78 -7.08
N ILE A 186 -6.16 21.94 -6.66
CA ILE A 186 -5.67 22.98 -5.75
C ILE A 186 -4.67 23.84 -6.51
N TYR A 187 -4.92 25.16 -6.54
CA TYR A 187 -4.02 26.15 -7.12
C TYR A 187 -3.34 26.94 -6.03
N ILE A 188 -2.02 27.00 -6.03
CA ILE A 188 -1.23 27.87 -5.18
C ILE A 188 -0.46 28.89 -6.02
N ARG A 189 -0.63 30.17 -5.67
CA ARG A 189 0.03 31.25 -6.41
C ARG A 189 1.51 31.40 -6.01
N PRO A 190 2.34 32.03 -6.84
CA PRO A 190 3.76 32.27 -6.53
C PRO A 190 4.00 33.06 -5.23
N ASP A 191 3.08 33.96 -4.87
CA ASP A 191 3.13 34.77 -3.63
C ASP A 191 2.64 34.03 -2.37
N GLN A 192 2.02 32.88 -2.53
CA GLN A 192 1.53 32.05 -1.41
C GLN A 192 2.57 30.99 -1.04
N LYS A 193 2.86 30.86 0.25
CA LYS A 193 3.83 29.86 0.75
C LYS A 193 3.19 28.51 1.00
N GLU A 194 1.94 28.47 1.45
CA GLU A 194 1.22 27.25 1.74
C GLU A 194 -0.29 27.44 1.65
N LEU A 195 -1.00 26.34 1.39
CA LEU A 195 -2.44 26.20 1.52
C LEU A 195 -2.75 24.94 2.32
N ALA A 196 -3.45 25.08 3.44
CA ALA A 196 -3.84 23.95 4.28
C ALA A 196 -5.36 23.80 4.32
N PHE A 197 -5.84 22.58 4.21
CA PHE A 197 -7.26 22.23 4.25
C PHE A 197 -7.49 20.88 4.91
N VAL A 198 -8.71 20.60 5.29
CA VAL A 198 -9.11 19.36 5.96
C VAL A 198 -10.36 18.79 5.32
N SER A 199 -10.62 17.50 5.54
CA SER A 199 -11.95 16.96 5.23
C SER A 199 -13.03 17.72 6.03
N ARG A 200 -14.17 18.01 5.38
CA ARG A 200 -15.30 18.68 6.07
C ARG A 200 -15.83 17.79 7.18
N ASP A 201 -16.12 16.55 6.83
CA ASP A 201 -16.62 15.57 7.77
C ASP A 201 -15.49 14.95 8.59
N SER A 202 -15.83 14.57 9.79
CA SER A 202 -14.93 13.84 10.67
C SER A 202 -15.02 12.35 10.37
N CYS A 203 -13.85 11.70 10.38
CA CYS A 203 -13.72 10.27 10.28
C CYS A 203 -13.74 9.64 11.67
N VAL A 204 -14.40 8.50 11.82
CA VAL A 204 -14.43 7.73 13.07
C VAL A 204 -13.81 6.36 12.84
N VAL A 205 -12.82 6.00 13.67
CA VAL A 205 -12.13 4.71 13.60
C VAL A 205 -12.05 4.12 15.00
N THR A 206 -12.41 2.85 15.14
CA THR A 206 -12.39 2.12 16.40
C THR A 206 -11.10 1.35 16.61
N THR A 207 -10.37 1.05 15.53
CA THR A 207 -9.06 0.37 15.55
C THR A 207 -8.08 1.20 14.73
N ASN A 208 -6.79 1.08 15.03
CA ASN A 208 -5.70 1.75 14.32
C ASN A 208 -4.94 0.83 13.37
N ASP A 209 -5.34 -0.43 13.31
CA ASP A 209 -4.70 -1.39 12.44
C ASP A 209 -5.15 -1.17 10.99
N ALA A 210 -4.18 -1.05 10.10
CA ALA A 210 -4.39 -0.88 8.66
C ALA A 210 -5.37 0.26 8.27
N LEU A 211 -5.28 1.43 8.92
CA LEU A 211 -5.94 2.65 8.44
C LEU A 211 -5.13 3.20 7.26
N ILE A 212 -5.66 3.04 6.05
CA ILE A 212 -4.95 3.40 4.81
C ILE A 212 -5.78 4.41 4.02
N LEU A 213 -5.15 5.52 3.64
CA LEU A 213 -5.69 6.43 2.64
C LEU A 213 -5.15 6.01 1.26
N GLU A 214 -6.05 5.60 0.40
CA GLU A 214 -5.80 5.46 -1.03
C GLU A 214 -6.14 6.77 -1.72
N MET A 215 -5.31 7.22 -2.65
CA MET A 215 -5.67 8.33 -3.53
C MET A 215 -4.85 8.32 -4.82
N ASP A 216 -5.42 8.88 -5.86
CA ASP A 216 -4.68 9.29 -7.05
C ASP A 216 -4.28 10.76 -6.90
N TYR A 217 -3.05 11.09 -7.32
CA TYR A 217 -2.55 12.47 -7.27
C TYR A 217 -1.62 12.77 -8.42
N TRP A 218 -1.53 14.06 -8.76
CA TRP A 218 -0.54 14.63 -9.65
C TRP A 218 -0.22 16.03 -9.15
N THR A 219 1.03 16.33 -8.89
CA THR A 219 1.44 17.61 -8.31
C THR A 219 2.77 18.10 -8.87
N ASN A 220 2.91 19.41 -9.06
CA ASN A 220 4.19 20.05 -9.37
C ASN A 220 4.80 20.80 -8.18
N VAL A 221 4.20 20.68 -6.99
CA VAL A 221 4.68 21.28 -5.73
C VAL A 221 4.56 20.25 -4.60
N PRO A 222 5.31 20.36 -3.49
CA PRO A 222 5.17 19.44 -2.36
C PRO A 222 3.76 19.41 -1.79
N PHE A 223 3.25 18.21 -1.54
CA PHE A 223 1.93 17.95 -1.01
C PHE A 223 1.99 17.03 0.20
N GLU A 224 1.49 17.47 1.34
CA GLU A 224 1.58 16.75 2.60
C GLU A 224 0.20 16.27 3.04
N ILE A 225 0.18 15.07 3.60
CA ILE A 225 -1.01 14.40 4.10
C ILE A 225 -0.84 14.06 5.57
N GLY A 226 -1.88 14.25 6.34
CA GLY A 226 -1.89 14.01 7.78
C GLY A 226 -3.27 13.93 8.38
N LEU A 227 -3.34 14.15 9.69
CA LEU A 227 -4.54 14.08 10.49
C LEU A 227 -4.67 15.33 11.36
N LYS A 228 -5.90 15.81 11.50
CA LYS A 228 -6.26 16.86 12.44
C LYS A 228 -7.24 16.28 13.47
N ALA A 229 -6.84 16.27 14.73
CA ALA A 229 -7.66 15.78 15.84
C ALA A 229 -7.21 16.41 17.17
N LYS A 230 -7.91 16.11 18.24
CA LYS A 230 -7.45 16.45 19.59
C LYS A 230 -6.30 15.53 19.96
N ASN A 231 -5.21 16.10 20.49
CA ASN A 231 -4.08 15.29 20.93
C ASN A 231 -4.36 14.65 22.30
N THR A 232 -3.57 13.61 22.63
CA THR A 232 -3.72 12.84 23.88
C THR A 232 -3.30 13.60 25.13
N SER A 233 -2.55 14.69 24.99
CA SER A 233 -1.88 15.37 26.12
C SER A 233 -2.65 16.54 26.72
N GLY A 234 -3.75 16.98 26.10
CA GLY A 234 -4.46 18.15 26.66
C GLY A 234 -5.79 18.47 26.01
N GLY A 235 -6.27 17.63 25.11
CA GLY A 235 -7.52 17.87 24.37
C GLY A 235 -7.46 19.05 23.39
N VAL A 236 -6.28 19.62 23.16
CA VAL A 236 -6.07 20.68 22.17
C VAL A 236 -6.08 20.08 20.78
N GLU A 237 -6.84 20.69 19.87
CA GLU A 237 -6.88 20.29 18.47
C GLU A 237 -5.52 20.61 17.80
N ALA A 238 -4.94 19.60 17.15
CA ALA A 238 -3.67 19.74 16.48
C ALA A 238 -3.71 19.04 15.12
N THR A 239 -2.85 19.48 14.20
CA THR A 239 -2.64 18.86 12.89
C THR A 239 -1.23 18.29 12.84
N TYR A 240 -1.13 17.02 12.42
CA TYR A 240 0.13 16.32 12.23
C TYR A 240 0.19 15.77 10.81
N TYR A 241 1.19 16.18 10.04
CA TYR A 241 1.48 15.67 8.73
C TYR A 241 2.45 14.49 8.85
N GLY A 242 2.13 13.38 8.21
CA GLY A 242 2.90 12.14 8.31
C GLY A 242 3.63 11.75 7.04
N ILE A 243 3.15 12.25 5.89
CA ILE A 243 3.68 11.92 4.57
C ILE A 243 3.78 13.20 3.76
N SER A 244 4.93 13.34 3.06
CA SER A 244 5.16 14.38 2.06
C SER A 244 5.32 13.74 0.69
N LEU A 245 4.50 14.14 -0.25
CA LEU A 245 4.59 13.78 -1.65
C LEU A 245 5.32 14.89 -2.41
N TYR A 246 6.18 14.49 -3.33
CA TYR A 246 6.97 15.41 -4.15
C TYR A 246 6.39 15.52 -5.57
N PRO A 247 6.79 16.54 -6.34
CA PRO A 247 6.41 16.67 -7.73
C PRO A 247 6.61 15.42 -8.55
N ASN A 248 5.62 15.09 -9.39
CA ASN A 248 5.62 13.93 -10.27
C ASN A 248 5.16 14.31 -11.68
N GLU A 249 5.42 13.46 -12.68
CA GLU A 249 5.19 13.75 -14.09
C GLU A 249 3.76 13.46 -14.58
N GLY A 250 2.93 12.82 -13.75
CA GLY A 250 1.57 12.44 -14.12
C GLY A 250 0.82 11.79 -12.97
N TRP A 251 -0.37 11.32 -13.25
CA TRP A 251 -1.22 10.67 -12.26
C TRP A 251 -0.57 9.40 -11.67
N GLU A 252 -0.47 9.36 -10.35
CA GLU A 252 0.00 8.21 -9.59
C GLU A 252 -1.03 7.80 -8.54
N LYS A 253 -1.18 6.49 -8.33
CA LYS A 253 -1.95 5.92 -7.20
C LYS A 253 -1.01 5.65 -6.05
N ILE A 254 -1.37 6.13 -4.86
CA ILE A 254 -0.62 5.91 -3.63
C ILE A 254 -1.51 5.33 -2.52
N TYR A 255 -0.89 4.54 -1.64
CA TYR A 255 -1.48 3.93 -0.45
C TYR A 255 -0.75 4.45 0.79
N ILE A 256 -1.39 5.32 1.56
CA ILE A 256 -0.77 6.03 2.69
C ILE A 256 -1.21 5.40 4.00
N GLN A 257 -0.28 4.85 4.77
CA GLN A 257 -0.58 4.27 6.08
C GLN A 257 -0.74 5.37 7.13
N LEU A 258 -1.96 5.65 7.52
CA LEU A 258 -2.31 6.63 8.55
C LEU A 258 -2.48 6.01 9.95
N GLY A 259 -2.66 4.69 10.05
CA GLY A 259 -2.90 4.01 11.32
C GLY A 259 -1.82 4.25 12.36
N ARG A 260 -0.54 4.24 11.94
CA ARG A 260 0.59 4.53 12.85
C ARG A 260 0.58 5.98 13.32
N LEU A 261 0.29 6.94 12.44
CA LEU A 261 0.17 8.36 12.81
C LEU A 261 -0.97 8.55 13.81
N TRP A 262 -2.14 7.95 13.54
CA TRP A 262 -3.30 8.01 14.41
C TRP A 262 -3.00 7.37 15.77
N SER A 263 -2.45 6.16 15.82
CA SER A 263 -2.19 5.45 17.08
C SER A 263 -1.18 6.16 17.97
N ASN A 264 -0.15 6.74 17.40
CA ASN A 264 0.91 7.42 18.14
C ASN A 264 0.47 8.79 18.67
N THR A 265 -0.42 9.47 17.96
CA THR A 265 -0.77 10.87 18.24
C THR A 265 -2.17 11.01 18.83
N PHE A 266 -3.14 10.24 18.33
CA PHE A 266 -4.57 10.46 18.58
C PHE A 266 -5.32 9.24 19.12
N ARG A 267 -4.65 8.18 19.54
CA ARG A 267 -5.26 6.88 19.92
C ARG A 267 -6.41 6.93 20.92
N TYR A 268 -6.51 7.99 21.74
CA TYR A 268 -7.60 8.15 22.71
C TYR A 268 -8.80 8.94 22.14
N TYR A 269 -8.72 9.38 20.89
CA TYR A 269 -9.74 10.17 20.23
C TYR A 269 -10.09 9.49 18.90
N PRO A 270 -11.18 8.74 18.84
CA PRO A 270 -11.55 7.98 17.64
C PRO A 270 -11.95 8.87 16.46
N THR A 271 -12.14 10.18 16.70
CA THR A 271 -12.63 11.13 15.71
C THR A 271 -11.51 12.06 15.25
N PHE A 272 -11.29 12.13 13.95
CA PHE A 272 -10.30 13.00 13.31
C PHE A 272 -10.81 13.48 11.95
N LYS A 273 -10.11 14.45 11.37
CA LYS A 273 -10.25 14.89 9.97
C LYS A 273 -8.98 14.55 9.22
N LEU A 274 -9.12 14.19 7.95
CA LEU A 274 -7.98 14.14 7.03
C LEU A 274 -7.47 15.57 6.84
N ALA A 275 -6.15 15.74 6.89
CA ALA A 275 -5.49 17.03 6.74
C ALA A 275 -4.54 17.00 5.55
N PHE A 276 -4.54 18.09 4.81
CA PHE A 276 -3.75 18.26 3.60
C PHE A 276 -3.07 19.61 3.59
N ARG A 277 -1.86 19.69 3.07
CA ARG A 277 -1.12 20.94 2.89
C ARG A 277 -0.34 20.91 1.58
N VAL A 278 -0.52 21.94 0.77
CA VAL A 278 0.32 22.22 -0.41
C VAL A 278 1.33 23.30 -0.01
N SER A 279 2.61 23.09 -0.28
CA SER A 279 3.69 24.01 0.06
C SER A 279 4.36 24.54 -1.21
N ASN A 280 4.73 25.82 -1.21
CA ASN A 280 5.32 26.48 -2.37
C ASN A 280 6.54 27.33 -1.94
N SER A 281 7.63 26.66 -1.60
CA SER A 281 8.88 27.32 -1.21
C SER A 281 9.61 27.96 -2.40
N GLU A 282 9.37 27.47 -3.60
CA GLU A 282 10.03 27.94 -4.84
C GLU A 282 9.36 29.15 -5.46
N GLY A 283 8.15 29.51 -5.02
CA GLY A 283 7.42 30.67 -5.54
C GLY A 283 6.96 30.49 -6.99
N ILE A 284 6.63 29.27 -7.39
CA ILE A 284 6.11 28.95 -8.72
C ILE A 284 4.57 28.92 -8.74
N GLU A 285 3.96 28.88 -9.91
CA GLU A 285 2.55 28.52 -10.05
C GLU A 285 2.37 27.04 -9.75
N GLY A 286 1.80 26.71 -8.60
CA GLY A 286 1.63 25.34 -8.16
C GLY A 286 0.23 24.80 -8.45
N LYS A 287 0.18 23.53 -8.86
CA LYS A 287 -1.05 22.77 -9.11
C LYS A 287 -0.93 21.39 -8.50
N THR A 288 -1.92 21.02 -7.71
CA THR A 288 -2.06 19.68 -7.17
C THR A 288 -3.44 19.15 -7.56
N TYR A 289 -3.46 18.04 -8.27
CA TYR A 289 -4.67 17.33 -8.64
C TYR A 289 -4.81 16.12 -7.71
N ILE A 290 -6.04 15.85 -7.29
CA ILE A 290 -6.38 14.71 -6.43
C ILE A 290 -7.65 14.04 -6.94
N ASP A 291 -7.72 12.72 -6.83
CA ASP A 291 -8.89 11.94 -7.22
C ASP A 291 -8.94 10.60 -6.48
N ASN A 292 -10.12 9.95 -6.52
CA ASN A 292 -10.30 8.59 -6.01
C ASN A 292 -9.79 8.38 -4.58
N LEU A 293 -10.07 9.36 -3.69
CA LEU A 293 -9.67 9.28 -2.29
C LEU A 293 -10.57 8.29 -1.55
N LYS A 294 -9.97 7.32 -0.87
CA LYS A 294 -10.66 6.34 -0.04
C LYS A 294 -9.89 6.15 1.26
N LEU A 295 -10.52 6.44 2.39
CA LEU A 295 -9.98 6.07 3.69
C LEU A 295 -10.54 4.71 4.06
N VAL A 296 -9.68 3.70 4.08
CA VAL A 296 -10.04 2.29 4.27
C VAL A 296 -9.55 1.81 5.64
N ALA A 297 -10.40 1.07 6.34
CA ALA A 297 -10.10 0.46 7.63
C ALA A 297 -10.77 -0.91 7.76
N TYR A 298 -10.39 -1.68 8.76
CA TYR A 298 -11.14 -2.87 9.16
C TYR A 298 -12.52 -2.48 9.72
N LYS A 299 -13.49 -3.40 9.57
CA LYS A 299 -14.81 -3.31 10.19
C LYS A 299 -14.74 -3.45 11.71
#